data_961a101e1d4e98dfb65c775c94ada6a6
#
_entry.id   961a101e1d4e98dfb65c775c94ada6a6
#
_cell.length_a   1.000
_cell.length_b   1.000
_cell.length_c   1.000
_cell.angle_alpha   90.00
_cell.angle_beta   90.00
_cell.angle_gamma   90.00
#
_symmetry.space_group_name_H-M   'P 1'
#
loop_
_entity.id
_entity.type
_entity.pdbx_description
1 polymer ?
#
loop_
_entity_poly.entity_id
_entity_poly.type
_entity_poly.pdbx_seq_one_letter_code
_entity_poly.pdbx_strand_id
1 'polypeptide(L)'
;VADYTNSSKANALTLAMNVTANESYDVVVIMDADNVTAPNFLAEINRAFESGLHAVQAHRTGKNMNTDIAVLDAISEEINNGFFRSGHNAIGLSAGLAGSGMAFDVHWFRRNVGHLQTSGEDKELEALLLKQRIHIEYLEQLPVYDEKHRKKKVSKISVNDGLQHNTVHCGLPCPISRKH
;
A
#
# COMPACT_ATOMS: atom_id res chain seq x y z
N VAL A 1 11.32 -9.65 -19.91
CA VAL A 1 11.55 -10.45 -18.70
C VAL A 1 12.21 -9.53 -17.70
N ALA A 2 11.56 -9.27 -16.56
CA ALA A 2 12.14 -8.42 -15.53
C ALA A 2 13.36 -9.08 -14.90
N ASP A 3 14.45 -8.32 -14.73
CA ASP A 3 15.63 -8.79 -14.00
C ASP A 3 15.29 -8.83 -12.50
N TYR A 4 15.27 -10.03 -11.93
CA TYR A 4 14.90 -10.26 -10.53
C TYR A 4 16.02 -9.93 -9.52
N THR A 5 17.21 -9.53 -9.97
CA THR A 5 18.34 -9.24 -9.08
C THR A 5 18.18 -7.96 -8.27
N ASN A 6 17.32 -7.01 -8.73
CA ASN A 6 16.97 -5.75 -8.05
C ASN A 6 15.46 -5.50 -8.10
N SER A 7 14.66 -6.49 -7.71
CA SER A 7 13.20 -6.39 -7.75
C SER A 7 12.69 -5.50 -6.62
N SER A 8 12.06 -4.38 -6.98
CA SER A 8 11.28 -3.53 -6.08
C SER A 8 9.93 -3.21 -6.72
N LYS A 9 8.93 -2.86 -5.90
CA LYS A 9 7.62 -2.42 -6.42
C LYS A 9 7.77 -1.18 -7.31
N ALA A 10 8.63 -0.23 -6.93
CA ALA A 10 8.94 0.95 -7.72
C ALA A 10 9.49 0.61 -9.13
N ASN A 11 10.42 -0.36 -9.21
CA ASN A 11 10.95 -0.82 -10.50
C ASN A 11 9.88 -1.51 -11.35
N ALA A 12 9.02 -2.31 -10.74
CA ALA A 12 7.92 -2.96 -11.44
C ALA A 12 6.91 -1.94 -12.00
N LEU A 13 6.57 -0.90 -11.22
CA LEU A 13 5.71 0.19 -11.66
C LEU A 13 6.33 0.99 -12.80
N THR A 14 7.62 1.31 -12.71
CA THR A 14 8.37 2.00 -13.78
C THR A 14 8.39 1.17 -15.07
N LEU A 15 8.64 -0.14 -14.96
CA LEU A 15 8.62 -1.05 -16.10
C LEU A 15 7.21 -1.10 -16.74
N ALA A 16 6.17 -1.20 -15.93
CA ALA A 16 4.79 -1.19 -16.42
C ALA A 16 4.47 0.09 -17.20
N MET A 17 4.88 1.26 -16.71
CA MET A 17 4.68 2.53 -17.40
C MET A 17 5.46 2.63 -18.71
N ASN A 18 6.66 2.03 -18.77
CA ASN A 18 7.44 1.98 -20.01
C ASN A 18 6.82 1.05 -21.06
N VAL A 19 6.31 -0.12 -20.63
CA VAL A 19 5.66 -1.08 -21.53
C VAL A 19 4.36 -0.51 -22.11
N THR A 20 3.62 0.25 -21.33
CA THR A 20 2.36 0.89 -21.75
C THR A 20 2.54 2.29 -22.31
N ALA A 21 3.77 2.69 -22.66
CA ALA A 21 4.07 4.08 -23.10
C ALA A 21 3.29 4.51 -24.33
N ASN A 22 3.01 3.57 -25.25
CA ASN A 22 2.28 3.81 -26.48
C ASN A 22 0.76 3.62 -26.36
N GLU A 23 0.29 3.23 -25.17
CA GLU A 23 -1.13 3.06 -24.90
C GLU A 23 -1.75 4.37 -24.39
N SER A 24 -2.99 4.63 -24.81
CA SER A 24 -3.74 5.83 -24.42
C SER A 24 -4.63 5.51 -23.22
N TYR A 25 -4.07 5.62 -22.03
CA TYR A 25 -4.80 5.53 -20.77
C TYR A 25 -4.84 6.88 -20.08
N ASP A 26 -5.92 7.16 -19.34
CA ASP A 26 -6.09 8.40 -18.56
C ASP A 26 -5.72 8.19 -17.10
N VAL A 27 -5.95 6.99 -16.57
CA VAL A 27 -5.78 6.66 -15.15
C VAL A 27 -4.95 5.39 -14.98
N VAL A 28 -4.02 5.40 -14.02
CA VAL A 28 -3.33 4.22 -13.54
C VAL A 28 -3.86 3.84 -12.16
N VAL A 29 -4.20 2.56 -11.99
CA VAL A 29 -4.63 2.00 -10.69
C VAL A 29 -3.57 1.04 -10.19
N ILE A 30 -3.16 1.20 -8.94
CA ILE A 30 -2.16 0.36 -8.28
C ILE A 30 -2.85 -0.54 -7.26
N MET A 31 -2.69 -1.84 -7.46
CA MET A 31 -3.26 -2.89 -6.63
C MET A 31 -2.19 -3.91 -6.28
N ASP A 32 -2.28 -4.49 -5.08
CA ASP A 32 -1.51 -5.67 -4.75
C ASP A 32 -2.15 -6.92 -5.38
N ALA A 33 -1.36 -7.96 -5.66
CA ALA A 33 -1.81 -9.12 -6.44
C ALA A 33 -2.92 -9.96 -5.77
N ASP A 34 -3.08 -9.81 -4.46
CA ASP A 34 -4.07 -10.50 -3.64
C ASP A 34 -5.31 -9.65 -3.33
N ASN A 35 -5.37 -8.43 -3.85
CA ASN A 35 -6.50 -7.54 -3.60
C ASN A 35 -7.74 -7.97 -4.37
N VAL A 36 -8.90 -7.80 -3.74
CA VAL A 36 -10.22 -7.99 -4.32
C VAL A 36 -11.01 -6.70 -4.18
N THR A 37 -11.72 -6.31 -5.24
CA THR A 37 -12.51 -5.08 -5.27
C THR A 37 -13.99 -5.34 -5.50
N ALA A 38 -14.82 -4.35 -5.20
CA ALA A 38 -16.22 -4.37 -5.58
C ALA A 38 -16.38 -4.34 -7.12
N PRO A 39 -17.44 -4.89 -7.69
CA PRO A 39 -17.67 -4.93 -9.14
C PRO A 39 -17.71 -3.55 -9.81
N ASN A 40 -18.13 -2.52 -9.08
CA ASN A 40 -18.22 -1.14 -9.56
C ASN A 40 -16.93 -0.33 -9.37
N PHE A 41 -15.83 -0.95 -8.92
CA PHE A 41 -14.60 -0.26 -8.56
C PHE A 41 -14.08 0.66 -9.65
N LEU A 42 -13.92 0.16 -10.88
CA LEU A 42 -13.41 0.96 -11.99
C LEU A 42 -14.38 2.09 -12.38
N ALA A 43 -15.69 1.87 -12.26
CA ALA A 43 -16.67 2.91 -12.54
C ALA A 43 -16.60 4.06 -11.54
N GLU A 44 -16.38 3.76 -10.25
CA GLU A 44 -16.21 4.79 -9.20
C GLU A 44 -14.88 5.55 -9.37
N ILE A 45 -13.80 4.86 -9.71
CA ILE A 45 -12.52 5.51 -10.04
C ILE A 45 -12.71 6.45 -11.24
N ASN A 46 -13.33 5.98 -12.33
CA ASN A 46 -13.59 6.81 -13.50
C ASN A 46 -14.39 8.06 -13.15
N ARG A 47 -15.47 7.92 -12.38
CA ARG A 47 -16.30 9.05 -11.92
C ARG A 47 -15.50 10.05 -11.09
N ALA A 48 -14.59 9.58 -10.22
CA ALA A 48 -13.73 10.44 -9.44
C ALA A 48 -12.81 11.29 -10.32
N PHE A 49 -12.19 10.68 -11.34
CA PHE A 49 -11.33 11.40 -12.29
C PHE A 49 -12.11 12.32 -13.23
N GLU A 50 -13.30 11.94 -13.66
CA GLU A 50 -14.20 12.81 -14.42
C GLU A 50 -14.63 14.05 -13.64
N SER A 51 -14.67 13.97 -12.29
CA SER A 51 -14.93 15.14 -11.43
C SER A 51 -13.73 16.09 -11.27
N GLY A 52 -12.58 15.77 -11.90
CA GLY A 52 -11.38 16.60 -11.90
C GLY A 52 -10.34 16.21 -10.83
N LEU A 53 -10.48 15.06 -10.17
CA LEU A 53 -9.46 14.55 -9.26
C LEU A 53 -8.27 13.99 -10.03
N HIS A 54 -7.06 14.12 -9.46
CA HIS A 54 -5.82 13.64 -10.04
C HIS A 54 -5.16 12.50 -9.25
N ALA A 55 -5.57 12.31 -8.01
CA ALA A 55 -5.08 11.26 -7.14
C ALA A 55 -6.17 10.85 -6.15
N VAL A 56 -6.37 9.55 -5.98
CA VAL A 56 -7.35 9.00 -5.04
C VAL A 56 -6.77 7.81 -4.29
N GLN A 57 -7.24 7.62 -3.06
CA GLN A 57 -7.01 6.42 -2.24
C GLN A 57 -8.35 5.78 -1.94
N ALA A 58 -8.54 4.53 -2.36
CA ALA A 58 -9.70 3.73 -2.00
C ALA A 58 -9.61 3.19 -0.57
N HIS A 59 -10.74 2.77 0.00
CA HIS A 59 -10.83 2.23 1.35
C HIS A 59 -10.22 0.84 1.43
N ARG A 60 -8.99 0.75 1.92
CA ARG A 60 -8.31 -0.52 2.13
C ARG A 60 -8.79 -1.17 3.43
N THR A 61 -9.25 -2.42 3.37
CA THR A 61 -9.77 -3.16 4.53
C THR A 61 -9.35 -4.62 4.49
N GLY A 62 -9.50 -5.33 5.64
CA GLY A 62 -9.11 -6.73 5.76
C GLY A 62 -10.08 -7.67 5.07
N LYS A 63 -9.56 -8.58 4.23
CA LYS A 63 -10.32 -9.66 3.59
C LYS A 63 -10.61 -10.82 4.56
N ASN A 64 -9.74 -11.04 5.54
CA ASN A 64 -9.82 -12.13 6.50
C ASN A 64 -9.58 -11.64 7.92
N MET A 65 -10.37 -12.17 8.87
CA MET A 65 -10.28 -11.87 10.32
C MET A 65 -10.22 -13.16 11.13
N ASN A 66 -9.58 -14.21 10.61
CA ASN A 66 -9.60 -15.55 11.18
C ASN A 66 -8.45 -15.81 12.19
N THR A 67 -7.63 -14.82 12.49
CA THR A 67 -6.58 -14.87 13.52
C THR A 67 -6.53 -13.55 14.28
N ASP A 68 -6.06 -13.58 15.54
CA ASP A 68 -5.92 -12.37 16.37
C ASP A 68 -5.00 -11.33 15.70
N ILE A 69 -3.96 -11.79 15.00
CA ILE A 69 -3.05 -10.92 14.27
C ILE A 69 -3.78 -10.24 13.10
N ALA A 70 -4.57 -10.99 12.33
CA ALA A 70 -5.33 -10.41 11.22
C ALA A 70 -6.38 -9.41 11.70
N VAL A 71 -6.99 -9.66 12.86
CA VAL A 71 -7.91 -8.70 13.51
C VAL A 71 -7.19 -7.43 13.93
N LEU A 72 -6.02 -7.54 14.59
CA LEU A 72 -5.22 -6.38 14.99
C LEU A 72 -4.74 -5.57 13.79
N ASP A 73 -4.29 -6.24 12.71
CA ASP A 73 -3.89 -5.58 11.48
C ASP A 73 -5.08 -4.84 10.83
N ALA A 74 -6.26 -5.46 10.82
CA ALA A 74 -7.48 -4.84 10.29
C ALA A 74 -7.90 -3.63 11.13
N ILE A 75 -7.87 -3.71 12.45
CA ILE A 75 -8.15 -2.57 13.34
C ILE A 75 -7.16 -1.44 13.12
N SER A 76 -5.87 -1.75 13.00
CA SER A 76 -4.83 -0.75 12.72
C SER A 76 -5.09 -0.04 11.38
N GLU A 77 -5.51 -0.78 10.35
CA GLU A 77 -5.86 -0.20 9.04
C GLU A 77 -7.09 0.72 9.16
N GLU A 78 -8.14 0.32 9.90
CA GLU A 78 -9.32 1.15 10.10
C GLU A 78 -9.02 2.42 10.92
N ILE A 79 -8.12 2.36 11.88
CA ILE A 79 -7.62 3.55 12.57
C ILE A 79 -6.93 4.51 11.58
N ASN A 80 -6.08 3.97 10.70
CA ASN A 80 -5.42 4.77 9.67
C ASN A 80 -6.43 5.35 8.67
N ASN A 81 -7.46 4.58 8.28
CA ASN A 81 -8.56 5.03 7.43
C ASN A 81 -9.29 6.20 8.08
N GLY A 82 -9.62 6.09 9.37
CA GLY A 82 -10.35 7.13 10.11
C GLY A 82 -9.52 8.41 10.31
N PHE A 83 -8.27 8.31 10.76
CA PHE A 83 -7.45 9.49 11.09
C PHE A 83 -6.77 10.11 9.86
N PHE A 84 -5.98 9.31 9.14
CA PHE A 84 -5.07 9.85 8.10
C PHE A 84 -5.69 9.92 6.70
N ARG A 85 -6.91 9.44 6.53
CA ARG A 85 -7.63 9.48 5.24
C ARG A 85 -8.93 10.24 5.38
N SER A 86 -9.98 9.62 5.95
CA SER A 86 -11.29 10.27 6.13
C SER A 86 -11.19 11.56 6.97
N GLY A 87 -10.51 11.51 8.12
CA GLY A 87 -10.31 12.66 8.98
C GLY A 87 -9.55 13.81 8.30
N HIS A 88 -8.49 13.52 7.56
CA HIS A 88 -7.76 14.53 6.78
C HIS A 88 -8.67 15.17 5.73
N ASN A 89 -9.39 14.37 4.92
CA ASN A 89 -10.27 14.93 3.90
C ASN A 89 -11.41 15.76 4.52
N ALA A 90 -11.95 15.35 5.67
CA ALA A 90 -13.00 16.09 6.37
C ALA A 90 -12.60 17.53 6.75
N ILE A 91 -11.31 17.79 6.97
CA ILE A 91 -10.76 19.12 7.28
C ILE A 91 -10.02 19.77 6.09
N GLY A 92 -10.20 19.24 4.88
CA GLY A 92 -9.62 19.78 3.64
C GLY A 92 -8.14 19.45 3.40
N LEU A 93 -7.58 18.52 4.16
CA LEU A 93 -6.22 18.00 3.93
C LEU A 93 -6.27 16.76 3.01
N SER A 94 -5.14 16.48 2.35
CA SER A 94 -4.98 15.27 1.54
C SER A 94 -5.01 14.00 2.39
N ALA A 95 -5.60 12.95 1.87
CA ALA A 95 -5.54 11.63 2.46
C ALA A 95 -4.14 11.02 2.35
N GLY A 96 -3.78 10.15 3.31
CA GLY A 96 -2.57 9.36 3.23
C GLY A 96 -2.70 8.18 2.27
N LEU A 97 -1.66 7.88 1.50
CA LEU A 97 -1.61 6.71 0.63
C LEU A 97 -1.28 5.43 1.42
N ALA A 98 -1.75 4.28 0.94
CA ALA A 98 -1.68 2.98 1.62
C ALA A 98 -0.97 1.87 0.83
N GLY A 99 -0.25 2.21 -0.22
CA GLY A 99 0.48 1.24 -1.05
C GLY A 99 -0.39 0.43 -2.02
N SER A 100 -1.69 0.34 -1.80
CA SER A 100 -2.65 -0.39 -2.65
C SER A 100 -4.00 0.30 -2.67
N GLY A 101 -4.80 0.07 -3.71
CA GLY A 101 -6.06 0.79 -3.91
C GLY A 101 -5.85 2.27 -4.23
N MET A 102 -4.73 2.61 -4.82
CA MET A 102 -4.38 3.98 -5.23
C MET A 102 -4.65 4.15 -6.71
N ALA A 103 -5.13 5.32 -7.11
CA ALA A 103 -5.22 5.69 -8.52
C ALA A 103 -4.71 7.10 -8.77
N PHE A 104 -4.11 7.30 -9.94
CA PHE A 104 -3.44 8.55 -10.32
C PHE A 104 -3.70 8.88 -11.79
N ASP A 105 -3.69 10.16 -12.12
CA ASP A 105 -3.52 10.62 -13.51
C ASP A 105 -2.29 9.96 -14.13
N VAL A 106 -2.47 9.30 -15.27
CA VAL A 106 -1.40 8.52 -15.90
C VAL A 106 -0.23 9.38 -16.33
N HIS A 107 -0.47 10.61 -16.78
CA HIS A 107 0.59 11.51 -17.22
C HIS A 107 1.42 12.01 -16.03
N TRP A 108 0.73 12.30 -14.91
CA TRP A 108 1.42 12.65 -13.68
C TRP A 108 2.25 11.47 -13.16
N PHE A 109 1.65 10.29 -13.09
CA PHE A 109 2.31 9.10 -12.57
C PHE A 109 3.54 8.70 -13.39
N ARG A 110 3.43 8.72 -14.72
CA ARG A 110 4.52 8.41 -15.65
C ARG A 110 5.72 9.32 -15.48
N ARG A 111 5.48 10.62 -15.21
CA ARG A 111 6.57 11.59 -14.98
C ARG A 111 7.29 11.40 -13.65
N ASN A 112 6.63 10.80 -12.65
CA ASN A 112 7.14 10.75 -11.28
C ASN A 112 7.63 9.36 -10.86
N VAL A 113 7.09 8.28 -11.43
CA VAL A 113 7.37 6.90 -11.00
C VAL A 113 8.86 6.52 -11.10
N GLY A 114 9.58 7.02 -12.09
CA GLY A 114 11.01 6.75 -12.28
C GLY A 114 11.93 7.40 -11.24
N HIS A 115 11.41 8.27 -10.38
CA HIS A 115 12.16 8.93 -9.32
C HIS A 115 12.04 8.24 -7.96
N LEU A 116 11.21 7.21 -7.84
CA LEU A 116 11.01 6.45 -6.60
C LEU A 116 12.27 5.65 -6.26
N GLN A 117 12.77 5.80 -5.03
CA GLN A 117 14.06 5.22 -4.62
C GLN A 117 13.94 4.25 -3.45
N THR A 118 12.87 4.34 -2.65
CA THR A 118 12.71 3.55 -1.43
C THR A 118 11.71 2.41 -1.59
N SER A 119 11.64 1.53 -0.60
CA SER A 119 10.61 0.49 -0.51
C SER A 119 9.25 1.03 0.00
N GLY A 120 9.18 2.31 0.35
CA GLY A 120 7.96 3.02 0.73
C GLY A 120 7.48 3.91 -0.41
N GLU A 121 7.26 3.34 -1.59
CA GLU A 121 6.87 4.04 -2.81
C GLU A 121 5.57 4.86 -2.63
N ASP A 122 4.65 4.40 -1.79
CA ASP A 122 3.42 5.10 -1.45
C ASP A 122 3.70 6.43 -0.74
N LYS A 123 4.62 6.44 0.21
CA LYS A 123 5.00 7.66 0.95
C LYS A 123 5.80 8.63 0.09
N GLU A 124 6.63 8.13 -0.83
CA GLU A 124 7.29 8.99 -1.81
C GLU A 124 6.30 9.63 -2.78
N LEU A 125 5.33 8.85 -3.30
CA LEU A 125 4.25 9.37 -4.15
C LEU A 125 3.39 10.40 -3.41
N GLU A 126 3.01 10.12 -2.15
CA GLU A 126 2.28 11.06 -1.29
C GLU A 126 3.05 12.38 -1.14
N ALA A 127 4.35 12.32 -0.82
CA ALA A 127 5.18 13.50 -0.68
C ALA A 127 5.31 14.30 -2.00
N LEU A 128 5.41 13.63 -3.15
CA LEU A 128 5.45 14.26 -4.46
C LEU A 128 4.13 14.96 -4.81
N LEU A 129 2.98 14.34 -4.53
CA LEU A 129 1.66 14.94 -4.72
C LEU A 129 1.52 16.21 -3.87
N LEU A 130 1.82 16.11 -2.58
CA LEU A 130 1.73 17.23 -1.65
C LEU A 130 2.68 18.40 -2.07
N LYS A 131 3.91 18.09 -2.47
CA LYS A 131 4.87 19.08 -2.97
C LYS A 131 4.35 19.80 -4.21
N GLN A 132 3.60 19.11 -5.07
CA GLN A 132 2.99 19.65 -6.28
C GLN A 132 1.58 20.23 -6.04
N ARG A 133 1.11 20.27 -4.78
CA ARG A 133 -0.22 20.74 -4.36
C ARG A 133 -1.37 19.98 -5.05
N ILE A 134 -1.17 18.71 -5.31
CA ILE A 134 -2.22 17.81 -5.80
C ILE A 134 -2.89 17.17 -4.60
N HIS A 135 -4.20 17.39 -4.49
CA HIS A 135 -5.01 16.80 -3.43
C HIS A 135 -5.21 15.30 -3.66
N ILE A 136 -5.14 14.53 -2.57
CA ILE A 136 -5.45 13.10 -2.57
C ILE A 136 -6.82 12.94 -1.93
N GLU A 137 -7.80 12.51 -2.71
CA GLU A 137 -9.16 12.23 -2.22
C GLU A 137 -9.26 10.81 -1.69
N TYR A 138 -9.96 10.64 -0.57
CA TYR A 138 -10.26 9.34 0.01
C TYR A 138 -11.65 8.86 -0.39
N LEU A 139 -11.72 7.75 -1.12
CA LEU A 139 -12.97 7.12 -1.53
C LEU A 139 -13.42 6.09 -0.48
N GLU A 140 -13.99 6.57 0.62
CA GLU A 140 -14.40 5.78 1.78
C GLU A 140 -15.38 4.66 1.43
N GLN A 141 -16.29 4.91 0.48
CA GLN A 141 -17.32 3.94 0.05
C GLN A 141 -16.82 2.95 -1.00
N LEU A 142 -15.52 2.96 -1.32
CA LEU A 142 -14.92 2.10 -2.34
C LEU A 142 -13.94 1.10 -1.72
N PRO A 143 -14.41 -0.05 -1.20
CA PRO A 143 -13.56 -0.99 -0.50
C PRO A 143 -12.60 -1.75 -1.44
N VAL A 144 -11.37 -1.91 -0.97
CA VAL A 144 -10.35 -2.81 -1.49
C VAL A 144 -9.99 -3.80 -0.40
N TYR A 145 -10.32 -5.05 -0.62
CA TYR A 145 -10.11 -6.13 0.33
C TYR A 145 -8.70 -6.70 0.17
N ASP A 146 -7.91 -6.62 1.23
CA ASP A 146 -6.52 -7.05 1.30
C ASP A 146 -6.36 -8.28 2.21
N GLU A 147 -5.53 -9.24 1.83
CA GLU A 147 -5.31 -10.43 2.66
C GLU A 147 -4.38 -10.11 3.82
N LYS A 148 -4.90 -10.17 5.05
CA LYS A 148 -4.10 -9.95 6.25
C LYS A 148 -3.32 -11.22 6.62
N HIS A 149 -2.10 -11.03 7.13
CA HIS A 149 -1.17 -12.13 7.41
C HIS A 149 -1.74 -13.19 8.35
N ARG A 150 -1.73 -14.45 7.89
CA ARG A 150 -2.15 -15.62 8.70
C ARG A 150 -1.08 -16.10 9.67
N LYS A 151 0.20 -15.81 9.41
CA LYS A 151 1.34 -16.22 10.24
C LYS A 151 2.35 -15.10 10.34
N LYS A 152 2.84 -14.86 11.56
CA LYS A 152 3.96 -13.95 11.80
C LYS A 152 5.19 -14.50 11.04
N LYS A 153 5.68 -13.81 10.00
CA LYS A 153 7.05 -14.02 9.53
C LYS A 153 7.96 -13.60 10.69
N VAL A 154 8.59 -14.55 11.35
CA VAL A 154 9.65 -14.27 12.30
C VAL A 154 10.79 -13.65 11.50
N SER A 155 10.94 -12.34 11.59
CA SER A 155 12.10 -11.65 11.03
C SER A 155 13.30 -12.09 11.87
N LYS A 156 14.22 -12.84 11.29
CA LYS A 156 15.53 -13.09 11.91
C LYS A 156 16.29 -11.77 11.88
N ILE A 157 16.37 -11.11 13.01
CA ILE A 157 17.30 -10.00 13.19
C ILE A 157 18.67 -10.65 13.40
N SER A 158 19.54 -10.57 12.42
CA SER A 158 20.95 -10.93 12.56
C SER A 158 21.66 -9.70 13.14
N VAL A 159 22.04 -9.77 14.42
CA VAL A 159 22.93 -8.80 15.01
C VAL A 159 24.35 -9.30 14.74
N ASN A 160 25.06 -8.64 13.85
CA ASN A 160 26.48 -8.88 13.63
C ASN A 160 27.26 -8.16 14.76
N ASP A 161 27.43 -8.81 15.90
CA ASP A 161 28.50 -8.48 16.82
C ASP A 161 29.72 -9.31 16.41
N GLY A 162 30.87 -8.65 16.25
CA GLY A 162 32.11 -9.19 15.68
C GLY A 162 32.79 -10.33 16.44
N LEU A 163 32.07 -11.11 17.24
CA LEU A 163 32.52 -12.32 17.94
C LEU A 163 31.30 -13.18 18.29
N GLN A 164 31.13 -14.27 17.52
CA GLN A 164 30.13 -15.35 17.66
C GLN A 164 28.71 -15.06 17.16
N HIS A 165 28.23 -15.91 16.27
CA HIS A 165 26.87 -15.95 15.76
C HIS A 165 25.87 -16.34 16.85
N ASN A 166 25.27 -15.36 17.52
CA ASN A 166 24.10 -15.60 18.35
C ASN A 166 22.83 -15.20 17.60
N THR A 167 22.05 -16.18 17.20
CA THR A 167 20.71 -15.96 16.64
C THR A 167 19.74 -15.68 17.79
N VAL A 168 19.32 -14.44 17.96
CA VAL A 168 18.28 -14.10 18.94
C VAL A 168 16.92 -14.32 18.32
N HIS A 169 16.17 -15.29 18.85
CA HIS A 169 14.75 -15.49 18.52
C HIS A 169 13.92 -14.57 19.44
N CYS A 170 13.36 -13.50 18.91
CA CYS A 170 12.34 -12.73 19.62
C CYS A 170 10.98 -13.41 19.41
N GLY A 171 10.63 -14.36 20.27
CA GLY A 171 9.34 -15.00 20.37
C GLY A 171 8.82 -14.79 21.80
N LEU A 172 7.52 -14.54 21.96
CA LEU A 172 6.87 -14.61 23.26
C LEU A 172 7.09 -16.00 23.86
N PRO A 173 7.27 -16.12 25.19
CA PRO A 173 7.62 -17.39 25.82
C PRO A 173 6.55 -18.43 25.58
N CYS A 174 6.98 -19.59 25.09
CA CYS A 174 6.19 -20.80 25.07
C CYS A 174 5.83 -21.19 26.52
N PRO A 175 4.61 -21.61 26.82
CA PRO A 175 4.26 -22.04 28.18
C PRO A 175 5.11 -23.26 28.57
N ILE A 176 5.69 -23.17 29.74
CA ILE A 176 6.53 -24.19 30.37
C ILE A 176 5.72 -25.49 30.52
N SER A 177 6.08 -26.54 29.79
CA SER A 177 5.58 -27.88 30.08
C SER A 177 6.26 -28.38 31.33
N ARG A 178 5.55 -28.43 32.45
CA ARG A 178 5.98 -29.18 33.63
C ARG A 178 5.97 -30.66 33.27
N LYS A 179 7.14 -31.30 33.27
CA LYS A 179 7.26 -32.73 33.41
C LYS A 179 7.33 -33.07 34.90
N HIS A 180 6.43 -33.92 35.33
CA HIS A 180 6.58 -34.72 36.55
C HIS A 180 7.56 -35.86 36.27
#